data_dacff3da793b76c3edaeb03614100c3e
#
_entry.id   dacff3da793b76c3edaeb03614100c3e
#
_cell.length_a   1.000
_cell.length_b   1.000
_cell.length_c   1.000
_cell.angle_alpha   90.00
_cell.angle_beta   90.00
_cell.angle_gamma   90.00
#
_symmetry.space_group_name_H-M   'P 1'
#
loop_
_entity.id
_entity.type
_entity.pdbx_description
1 polymer ?
#
loop_
_entity_poly.entity_id
_entity_poly.type
_entity_poly.pdbx_seq_one_letter_code
_entity_poly.pdbx_strand_id
1 'polypeptide(L)'
;VAAQGLLRWTEESPGGPRWTGPVLIPAPHLTHLSVAQGADGFVRFVGRRAVEGDHGQAVDLVSATQFQSGRPLTGWRSLGNQHKEPEKAARIGIPSAAVGRSGALHVFVRNANGSLVMRRETAGGSWQGWQDLKTGRIRDGAAVAATSTGRVEVVAPGDGLTVRWTQSEPEGAFQRDQDIPFGHAAGSAVALETAPERMTFYWADEGTGGVVAYRPGTWAISLGGAASNVPVAALRAVLDGYDCTVLAHRGHDGQVMLAACGTENEGGGVWWSPTGENCAGGPALAHDVYGRVVLALIGEDGALHVARQRREPGLALEPSVRV
;
A
#
# COMPACT_ATOMS: atom_id res chain seq x y z
N VAL A 1 8.91 -3.69 -9.51
CA VAL A 1 10.19 -3.00 -9.70
C VAL A 1 11.16 -3.96 -10.36
N ALA A 2 11.78 -3.57 -11.46
CA ALA A 2 12.82 -4.32 -12.16
C ALA A 2 14.19 -3.65 -11.91
N ALA A 3 15.28 -4.34 -12.25
CA ALA A 3 16.65 -3.85 -12.00
C ALA A 3 16.92 -2.45 -12.59
N GLN A 4 16.33 -2.12 -13.73
CA GLN A 4 16.51 -0.84 -14.41
C GLN A 4 15.39 0.19 -14.15
N GLY A 5 14.34 -0.19 -13.43
CA GLY A 5 13.21 0.71 -13.15
C GLY A 5 11.88 0.02 -12.96
N LEU A 6 10.82 0.69 -13.36
CA LEU A 6 9.46 0.20 -13.29
C LEU A 6 9.01 -0.33 -14.64
N LEU A 7 8.31 -1.43 -14.65
CA LEU A 7 7.60 -1.93 -15.81
C LEU A 7 6.15 -1.51 -15.72
N ARG A 8 5.62 -0.95 -16.80
CA ARG A 8 4.24 -0.51 -16.93
C ARG A 8 3.55 -1.21 -18.08
N TRP A 9 2.37 -1.72 -17.81
CA TRP A 9 1.43 -2.19 -18.81
C TRP A 9 0.22 -1.26 -18.86
N THR A 10 -0.40 -1.15 -20.01
CA THR A 10 -1.59 -0.31 -20.22
C THR A 10 -2.64 -1.13 -20.95
N GLU A 11 -3.89 -1.08 -20.50
CA GLU A 11 -4.99 -1.67 -21.26
C GLU A 11 -5.11 -1.02 -22.65
N GLU A 12 -5.27 -1.82 -23.71
CA GLU A 12 -5.50 -1.28 -25.07
C GLU A 12 -6.85 -0.58 -25.17
N SER A 13 -7.84 -1.08 -24.44
CA SER A 13 -9.14 -0.46 -24.29
C SER A 13 -9.60 -0.60 -22.84
N PRO A 14 -10.27 0.42 -22.26
CA PRO A 14 -10.72 0.41 -20.88
C PRO A 14 -11.51 -0.86 -20.54
N GLY A 15 -11.06 -1.61 -19.51
CA GLY A 15 -11.68 -2.87 -19.09
C GLY A 15 -11.59 -4.01 -20.11
N GLY A 16 -10.80 -3.83 -21.17
CA GLY A 16 -10.59 -4.85 -22.20
C GLY A 16 -9.58 -5.93 -21.79
N PRO A 17 -9.54 -7.07 -22.52
CA PRO A 17 -8.68 -8.19 -22.15
C PRO A 17 -7.22 -8.01 -22.61
N ARG A 18 -6.95 -7.08 -23.54
CA ARG A 18 -5.62 -6.88 -24.11
C ARG A 18 -4.86 -5.73 -23.46
N TRP A 19 -3.55 -5.94 -23.35
CA TRP A 19 -2.62 -5.01 -22.74
C TRP A 19 -1.46 -4.72 -23.68
N THR A 20 -0.96 -3.52 -23.64
CA THR A 20 0.32 -3.13 -24.25
C THR A 20 1.38 -2.98 -23.18
N GLY A 21 2.59 -3.39 -23.49
CA GLY A 21 3.72 -3.33 -22.59
C GLY A 21 4.55 -4.62 -22.60
N PRO A 22 5.50 -4.75 -21.67
CA PRO A 22 5.88 -3.75 -20.68
C PRO A 22 6.63 -2.55 -21.28
N VAL A 23 6.32 -1.35 -20.80
CA VAL A 23 7.11 -0.15 -21.07
C VAL A 23 8.02 0.09 -19.86
N LEU A 24 9.33 0.15 -20.08
CA LEU A 24 10.29 0.45 -19.03
C LEU A 24 10.25 1.97 -18.72
N ILE A 25 10.02 2.30 -17.46
CA ILE A 25 10.18 3.65 -16.90
C ILE A 25 11.51 3.65 -16.14
N PRO A 26 12.54 4.34 -16.64
CA PRO A 26 13.87 4.31 -16.03
C PRO A 26 13.83 4.82 -14.58
N ALA A 27 14.28 3.99 -13.68
CA ALA A 27 14.47 4.29 -12.25
C ALA A 27 15.55 3.35 -11.70
N PRO A 28 16.80 3.52 -12.12
CA PRO A 28 17.89 2.61 -11.73
C PRO A 28 18.06 2.63 -10.21
N HIS A 29 18.40 1.45 -9.65
CA HIS A 29 18.61 1.24 -8.22
C HIS A 29 17.38 1.47 -7.33
N LEU A 30 16.19 1.57 -7.90
CA LEU A 30 14.96 1.60 -7.14
C LEU A 30 14.73 0.22 -6.51
N THR A 31 14.54 0.18 -5.18
CA THR A 31 14.39 -1.09 -4.45
C THR A 31 12.96 -1.33 -3.99
N HIS A 32 12.24 -0.29 -3.65
CA HIS A 32 10.86 -0.36 -3.14
C HIS A 32 10.05 0.80 -3.72
N LEU A 33 8.76 0.57 -3.87
CA LEU A 33 7.81 1.53 -4.42
C LEU A 33 6.54 1.56 -3.58
N SER A 34 6.12 2.75 -3.22
CA SER A 34 4.78 3.05 -2.72
C SER A 34 4.04 3.89 -3.76
N VAL A 35 2.76 3.61 -3.95
CA VAL A 35 1.91 4.32 -4.89
C VAL A 35 0.70 4.87 -4.13
N ALA A 36 0.38 6.13 -4.35
CA ALA A 36 -0.79 6.77 -3.78
C ALA A 36 -1.51 7.61 -4.84
N GLN A 37 -2.84 7.65 -4.78
CA GLN A 37 -3.67 8.46 -5.66
C GLN A 37 -4.47 9.44 -4.84
N GLY A 38 -4.48 10.71 -5.27
CA GLY A 38 -5.28 11.76 -4.67
C GLY A 38 -6.66 11.88 -5.31
N ALA A 39 -7.52 12.70 -4.69
CA ALA A 39 -8.82 13.05 -5.25
C ALA A 39 -8.74 13.81 -6.59
N ASP A 40 -7.57 14.38 -6.90
CA ASP A 40 -7.22 14.98 -8.18
C ASP A 40 -7.03 13.96 -9.31
N GLY A 41 -7.06 12.67 -8.98
CA GLY A 41 -6.78 11.55 -9.90
C GLY A 41 -5.30 11.37 -10.23
N PHE A 42 -4.41 12.22 -9.73
CA PHE A 42 -2.97 12.09 -9.97
C PHE A 42 -2.39 10.95 -9.17
N VAL A 43 -1.54 10.15 -9.83
CA VAL A 43 -0.85 9.04 -9.19
C VAL A 43 0.55 9.48 -8.77
N ARG A 44 0.82 9.37 -7.48
CA ARG A 44 2.11 9.70 -6.86
C ARG A 44 2.90 8.42 -6.61
N PHE A 45 4.13 8.43 -7.03
CA PHE A 45 5.09 7.34 -6.84
C PHE A 45 6.15 7.80 -5.86
N VAL A 46 6.40 7.01 -4.84
CA VAL A 46 7.47 7.24 -3.86
C VAL A 46 8.35 6.00 -3.81
N GLY A 47 9.62 6.17 -4.05
CA GLY A 47 10.56 5.06 -4.12
C GLY A 47 11.74 5.20 -3.16
N ARG A 48 12.30 4.06 -2.76
CA ARG A 48 13.57 3.95 -2.07
C ARG A 48 14.62 3.58 -3.09
N ARG A 49 15.65 4.40 -3.23
CA ARG A 49 16.71 4.23 -4.23
C ARG A 49 18.07 4.12 -3.54
N ALA A 50 18.84 3.07 -3.86
CA ALA A 50 20.23 2.99 -3.48
C ALA A 50 21.04 4.00 -4.30
N VAL A 51 21.94 4.73 -3.65
CA VAL A 51 22.85 5.69 -4.27
C VAL A 51 24.27 5.41 -3.76
N GLU A 52 25.24 5.52 -4.66
CA GLU A 52 26.64 5.50 -4.29
C GLU A 52 27.06 6.95 -3.97
N GLY A 53 27.61 7.15 -2.79
CA GLY A 53 28.17 8.43 -2.37
C GLY A 53 29.65 8.34 -2.09
N ASP A 54 30.31 9.46 -1.89
CA ASP A 54 31.76 9.55 -1.63
C ASP A 54 32.22 8.75 -0.41
N HIS A 55 31.30 8.36 0.46
CA HIS A 55 31.55 7.64 1.72
C HIS A 55 30.83 6.28 1.81
N GLY A 56 30.42 5.69 0.69
CA GLY A 56 29.74 4.39 0.62
C GLY A 56 28.28 4.45 0.19
N GLN A 57 27.60 3.30 0.30
CA GLN A 57 26.19 3.21 -0.09
C GLN A 57 25.29 3.99 0.86
N ALA A 58 24.40 4.79 0.30
CA ALA A 58 23.36 5.52 0.99
C ALA A 58 21.99 5.23 0.34
N VAL A 59 20.94 5.75 0.93
CA VAL A 59 19.59 5.66 0.38
C VAL A 59 19.04 7.06 0.18
N ASP A 60 18.48 7.27 -0.99
CA ASP A 60 17.69 8.44 -1.33
C ASP A 60 16.22 8.03 -1.47
N LEU A 61 15.31 8.84 -0.96
CA LEU A 61 13.90 8.73 -1.25
C LEU A 61 13.58 9.63 -2.44
N VAL A 62 12.84 9.08 -3.39
CA VAL A 62 12.52 9.77 -4.65
C VAL A 62 11.03 9.75 -4.89
N SER A 63 10.53 10.77 -5.57
CA SER A 63 9.13 10.84 -6.00
C SER A 63 8.99 11.17 -7.48
N ALA A 64 7.91 10.69 -8.09
CA ALA A 64 7.46 11.04 -9.42
C ALA A 64 5.93 11.09 -9.43
N THR A 65 5.36 11.79 -10.41
CA THR A 65 3.91 11.94 -10.55
C THR A 65 3.48 11.57 -11.95
N GLN A 66 2.37 10.86 -12.05
CA GLN A 66 1.62 10.68 -13.28
C GLN A 66 0.35 11.53 -13.20
N PHE A 67 0.26 12.56 -14.03
CA PHE A 67 -0.88 13.47 -14.04
C PHE A 67 -2.08 12.94 -14.83
N GLN A 68 -1.84 11.98 -15.72
CA GLN A 68 -2.90 11.42 -16.56
C GLN A 68 -2.55 9.98 -16.94
N SER A 69 -3.56 9.11 -16.95
CA SER A 69 -3.41 7.74 -17.43
C SER A 69 -2.83 7.71 -18.84
N GLY A 70 -1.91 6.78 -19.11
CA GLY A 70 -1.21 6.65 -20.38
C GLY A 70 -0.11 7.68 -20.67
N ARG A 71 -0.01 8.75 -19.88
CA ARG A 71 1.07 9.74 -20.03
C ARG A 71 2.33 9.30 -19.26
N PRO A 72 3.52 9.81 -19.65
CA PRO A 72 4.76 9.57 -18.91
C PRO A 72 4.68 10.10 -17.48
N LEU A 73 5.48 9.52 -16.60
CA LEU A 73 5.74 10.10 -15.30
C LEU A 73 6.61 11.36 -15.46
N THR A 74 6.50 12.26 -14.47
CA THR A 74 7.53 13.30 -14.29
C THR A 74 8.90 12.66 -14.05
N GLY A 75 9.96 13.43 -14.22
CA GLY A 75 11.30 12.99 -13.76
C GLY A 75 11.28 12.69 -12.25
N TRP A 76 12.05 11.68 -11.84
CA TRP A 76 12.25 11.37 -10.43
C TRP A 76 12.97 12.51 -9.71
N ARG A 77 12.38 13.00 -8.63
CA ARG A 77 12.93 14.06 -7.78
C ARG A 77 13.34 13.48 -6.44
N SER A 78 14.52 13.85 -5.98
CA SER A 78 14.98 13.47 -4.64
C SER A 78 14.13 14.15 -3.57
N LEU A 79 13.69 13.37 -2.61
CA LEU A 79 13.11 13.84 -1.34
C LEU A 79 14.20 13.97 -0.27
N GLY A 80 15.41 13.55 -0.57
CA GLY A 80 16.50 13.50 0.37
C GLY A 80 16.36 12.41 1.42
N ASN A 81 17.28 12.44 2.35
CA ASN A 81 17.33 11.57 3.52
C ASN A 81 17.39 12.41 4.78
N GLN A 82 16.78 11.96 5.87
CA GLN A 82 16.84 12.63 7.17
C GLN A 82 18.26 12.65 7.72
N HIS A 83 19.04 11.59 7.43
CA HIS A 83 20.39 11.42 7.93
C HIS A 83 21.40 11.87 6.88
N LYS A 84 22.41 12.62 7.33
CA LYS A 84 23.57 13.02 6.51
C LYS A 84 24.70 12.00 6.58
N GLU A 85 24.81 11.26 7.69
CA GLU A 85 25.80 10.23 7.88
C GLU A 85 25.48 8.99 7.02
N PRO A 86 26.39 8.54 6.15
CA PRO A 86 26.12 7.45 5.20
C PRO A 86 25.61 6.17 5.86
N GLU A 87 26.19 5.76 6.97
CA GLU A 87 25.79 4.57 7.71
C GLU A 87 24.34 4.62 8.21
N LYS A 88 23.89 5.78 8.66
CA LYS A 88 22.49 6.00 9.06
C LYS A 88 21.60 6.16 7.83
N ALA A 89 22.07 6.87 6.81
CA ALA A 89 21.35 7.06 5.58
C ALA A 89 21.05 5.72 4.87
N ALA A 90 21.95 4.76 4.92
CA ALA A 90 21.75 3.43 4.36
C ALA A 90 20.66 2.60 5.08
N ARG A 91 20.38 2.90 6.36
CA ARG A 91 19.42 2.15 7.19
C ARG A 91 18.01 2.73 7.20
N ILE A 92 17.74 3.73 6.36
CA ILE A 92 16.37 4.23 6.22
C ILE A 92 15.47 3.14 5.62
N GLY A 93 14.26 3.02 6.13
CA GLY A 93 13.34 1.93 5.79
C GLY A 93 12.60 2.11 4.47
N ILE A 94 11.53 1.35 4.33
CA ILE A 94 10.65 1.35 3.17
C ILE A 94 9.67 2.53 3.28
N PRO A 95 9.51 3.36 2.24
CA PRO A 95 8.55 4.45 2.26
C PRO A 95 7.12 3.96 2.09
N SER A 96 6.19 4.62 2.78
CA SER A 96 4.75 4.55 2.55
C SER A 96 4.21 5.94 2.28
N ALA A 97 3.17 6.07 1.49
CA ALA A 97 2.67 7.36 1.05
C ALA A 97 1.15 7.43 1.00
N ALA A 98 0.61 8.61 1.30
CA ALA A 98 -0.79 8.96 1.06
C ALA A 98 -0.88 10.39 0.55
N VAL A 99 -1.97 10.70 -0.14
CA VAL A 99 -2.25 12.05 -0.66
C VAL A 99 -3.39 12.65 0.16
N GLY A 100 -3.12 13.79 0.80
CA GLY A 100 -4.10 14.54 1.58
C GLY A 100 -5.10 15.30 0.70
N ARG A 101 -5.99 16.05 1.35
CA ARG A 101 -7.08 16.78 0.69
C ARG A 101 -6.62 17.78 -0.37
N SER A 102 -5.55 18.49 -0.10
CA SER A 102 -4.99 19.49 -1.01
C SER A 102 -4.24 18.92 -2.20
N GLY A 103 -4.14 17.59 -2.31
CA GLY A 103 -3.24 16.92 -3.25
C GLY A 103 -1.80 16.81 -2.72
N ALA A 104 -1.54 17.28 -1.50
CA ALA A 104 -0.23 17.21 -0.87
C ALA A 104 0.17 15.77 -0.55
N LEU A 105 1.34 15.37 -1.02
CA LEU A 105 1.91 14.07 -0.76
C LEU A 105 2.51 14.01 0.65
N HIS A 106 2.10 13.02 1.42
CA HIS A 106 2.67 12.67 2.72
C HIS A 106 3.51 11.41 2.57
N VAL A 107 4.75 11.46 2.98
CA VAL A 107 5.70 10.34 2.90
C VAL A 107 6.15 9.96 4.31
N PHE A 108 6.02 8.70 4.64
CA PHE A 108 6.40 8.12 5.93
C PHE A 108 7.49 7.08 5.73
N VAL A 109 8.45 7.04 6.63
CA VAL A 109 9.53 6.07 6.58
C VAL A 109 10.11 5.85 7.96
N ARG A 110 10.56 4.64 8.25
CA ARG A 110 11.35 4.35 9.46
C ARG A 110 12.75 4.91 9.30
N ASN A 111 13.20 5.72 10.25
CA ASN A 111 14.57 6.24 10.26
C ASN A 111 15.57 5.22 10.83
N ALA A 112 16.86 5.54 10.77
CA ALA A 112 17.94 4.68 11.25
C ALA A 112 17.87 4.38 12.76
N ASN A 113 17.20 5.21 13.54
CA ASN A 113 17.00 5.02 14.98
C ASN A 113 15.77 4.19 15.32
N GLY A 114 15.01 3.78 14.31
CA GLY A 114 13.78 3.00 14.46
C GLY A 114 12.52 3.84 14.67
N SER A 115 12.59 5.17 14.60
CA SER A 115 11.41 6.02 14.70
C SER A 115 10.72 6.22 13.33
N LEU A 116 9.40 6.39 13.33
CA LEU A 116 8.67 6.82 12.15
C LEU A 116 8.89 8.31 11.93
N VAL A 117 9.35 8.66 10.75
CA VAL A 117 9.48 10.06 10.34
C VAL A 117 8.61 10.32 9.12
N MET A 118 8.15 11.54 9.00
CA MET A 118 7.33 11.96 7.88
C MET A 118 7.88 13.20 7.21
N ARG A 119 7.56 13.34 5.94
CA ARG A 119 7.76 14.56 5.16
C ARG A 119 6.52 14.82 4.32
N ARG A 120 6.11 16.06 4.21
CA ARG A 120 4.92 16.40 3.44
C ARG A 120 5.21 17.53 2.45
N GLU A 121 4.51 17.47 1.34
CA GLU A 121 4.44 18.53 0.36
C GLU A 121 3.60 19.68 0.90
N THR A 122 3.94 20.91 0.55
CA THR A 122 3.11 22.08 0.82
C THR A 122 2.13 22.30 -0.34
N ALA A 123 1.08 23.10 -0.15
CA ALA A 123 0.16 23.46 -1.21
C ALA A 123 0.85 24.14 -2.42
N GLY A 124 2.02 24.73 -2.24
CA GLY A 124 2.85 25.31 -3.31
C GLY A 124 3.81 24.33 -3.98
N GLY A 125 3.75 23.03 -3.68
CA GLY A 125 4.61 22.00 -4.26
C GLY A 125 6.03 21.94 -3.70
N SER A 126 6.34 22.71 -2.66
CA SER A 126 7.59 22.61 -1.91
C SER A 126 7.48 21.57 -0.81
N TRP A 127 8.62 21.10 -0.31
CA TRP A 127 8.67 20.10 0.74
C TRP A 127 8.99 20.70 2.09
N GLN A 128 8.22 20.34 3.12
CA GLN A 128 8.56 20.63 4.51
C GLN A 128 9.78 19.82 4.95
N GLY A 129 10.40 20.18 6.06
CA GLY A 129 11.46 19.39 6.68
C GLY A 129 10.95 18.02 7.17
N TRP A 130 11.87 17.07 7.37
CA TRP A 130 11.55 15.80 8.02
C TRP A 130 11.10 16.03 9.46
N GLN A 131 9.97 15.45 9.82
CA GLN A 131 9.40 15.49 11.17
C GLN A 131 9.46 14.09 11.79
N ASP A 132 10.04 13.98 12.98
CA ASP A 132 10.05 12.75 13.75
C ASP A 132 8.76 12.66 14.58
N LEU A 133 8.00 11.57 14.39
CA LEU A 133 6.76 11.30 15.11
C LEU A 133 7.02 10.70 16.51
N LYS A 134 8.28 10.50 16.89
CA LYS A 134 8.72 10.05 18.23
C LYS A 134 8.05 8.75 18.67
N THR A 135 8.10 7.75 17.81
CA THR A 135 7.33 6.52 17.96
C THR A 135 7.94 5.49 18.89
N GLY A 136 9.21 5.64 19.21
CA GLY A 136 10.00 4.55 19.71
C GLY A 136 10.45 3.61 18.57
N ARG A 137 10.78 2.38 18.88
CA ARG A 137 11.23 1.43 17.85
C ARG A 137 10.07 0.79 17.13
N ILE A 138 10.00 1.04 15.83
CA ILE A 138 9.09 0.36 14.90
C ILE A 138 9.89 -0.47 13.90
N ARG A 139 9.22 -1.39 13.23
CA ARG A 139 9.71 -2.15 12.08
C ARG A 139 9.26 -1.48 10.78
N ASP A 140 9.78 -1.92 9.64
CA ASP A 140 9.36 -1.43 8.32
C ASP A 140 7.94 -1.87 7.95
N GLY A 141 7.34 -1.19 6.98
CA GLY A 141 6.04 -1.55 6.44
C GLY A 141 4.87 -0.87 7.14
N ALA A 142 4.98 0.42 7.40
CA ALA A 142 3.84 1.23 7.82
C ALA A 142 2.75 1.22 6.74
N ALA A 143 1.48 1.08 7.14
CA ALA A 143 0.34 1.28 6.27
C ALA A 143 -0.20 2.69 6.46
N VAL A 144 -0.45 3.37 5.34
CA VAL A 144 -0.88 4.77 5.31
C VAL A 144 -2.02 4.92 4.33
N ALA A 145 -3.07 5.63 4.71
CA ALA A 145 -4.15 6.02 3.81
C ALA A 145 -4.71 7.38 4.20
N ALA A 146 -5.37 8.03 3.25
CA ALA A 146 -6.16 9.21 3.49
C ALA A 146 -7.66 8.86 3.45
N THR A 147 -8.46 9.51 4.30
CA THR A 147 -9.91 9.45 4.24
C THR A 147 -10.43 10.25 3.04
N SER A 148 -11.70 10.10 2.72
CA SER A 148 -12.36 10.86 1.65
C SER A 148 -12.32 12.37 1.86
N THR A 149 -12.20 12.85 3.10
CA THR A 149 -11.94 14.28 3.39
C THR A 149 -10.47 14.66 3.33
N GLY A 150 -9.58 13.67 3.17
CA GLY A 150 -8.12 13.85 3.04
C GLY A 150 -7.36 13.90 4.37
N ARG A 151 -7.97 13.46 5.46
CA ARG A 151 -7.29 13.23 6.72
C ARG A 151 -6.43 11.96 6.61
N VAL A 152 -5.17 12.06 6.93
CA VAL A 152 -4.23 10.94 6.81
C VAL A 152 -4.11 10.18 8.12
N GLU A 153 -4.14 8.86 8.03
CA GLU A 153 -3.90 7.93 9.12
C GLU A 153 -2.74 6.99 8.79
N VAL A 154 -1.98 6.60 9.80
CA VAL A 154 -0.85 5.69 9.66
C VAL A 154 -0.79 4.73 10.84
N VAL A 155 -0.53 3.46 10.53
CA VAL A 155 -0.16 2.43 11.50
C VAL A 155 1.20 1.85 11.15
N ALA A 156 1.97 1.50 12.18
CA ALA A 156 3.28 0.89 12.00
C ALA A 156 3.52 -0.23 13.01
N PRO A 157 4.21 -1.34 12.61
CA PRO A 157 4.48 -2.45 13.51
C PRO A 157 5.53 -2.07 14.55
N GLY A 158 5.17 -2.16 15.82
CA GLY A 158 6.08 -2.06 16.97
C GLY A 158 6.54 -3.42 17.45
N ASP A 159 6.96 -3.47 18.69
CA ASP A 159 7.38 -4.71 19.37
C ASP A 159 6.18 -5.30 20.12
N GLY A 160 5.53 -6.29 19.54
CA GLY A 160 4.31 -6.92 20.05
C GLY A 160 3.06 -6.03 20.04
N LEU A 161 3.11 -4.87 19.43
CA LEU A 161 2.01 -3.92 19.33
C LEU A 161 2.01 -3.21 17.97
N THR A 162 0.93 -2.52 17.68
CA THR A 162 0.83 -1.64 16.51
C THR A 162 0.64 -0.20 16.99
N VAL A 163 1.48 0.70 16.52
CA VAL A 163 1.40 2.12 16.83
C VAL A 163 0.59 2.85 15.77
N ARG A 164 -0.22 3.83 16.19
CA ARG A 164 -1.10 4.59 15.29
C ARG A 164 -0.94 6.10 15.47
N TRP A 165 -0.98 6.81 14.35
CA TRP A 165 -1.10 8.27 14.29
C TRP A 165 -2.23 8.65 13.36
N THR A 166 -2.91 9.72 13.70
CA THR A 166 -3.97 10.31 12.89
C THR A 166 -3.87 11.82 12.91
N GLN A 167 -4.35 12.45 11.88
CA GLN A 167 -4.62 13.88 11.88
C GLN A 167 -5.99 14.14 12.49
N SER A 168 -6.13 15.18 13.32
CA SER A 168 -7.43 15.60 13.84
C SER A 168 -8.29 16.25 12.77
N GLU A 169 -7.65 16.89 11.80
CA GLU A 169 -8.26 17.53 10.64
C GLU A 169 -7.35 17.36 9.42
N PRO A 170 -7.87 17.47 8.19
CA PRO A 170 -7.04 17.44 6.99
C PRO A 170 -5.92 18.49 7.06
N GLU A 171 -4.72 18.10 6.65
CA GLU A 171 -3.50 18.91 6.68
C GLU A 171 -3.04 19.31 8.10
N GLY A 172 -3.73 18.87 9.14
CA GLY A 172 -3.36 19.12 10.54
C GLY A 172 -2.09 18.37 10.99
N ALA A 173 -1.71 18.60 12.23
CA ALA A 173 -0.60 17.87 12.85
C ALA A 173 -0.99 16.41 13.14
N PHE A 174 0.00 15.53 13.04
CA PHE A 174 -0.18 14.13 13.44
C PHE A 174 -0.17 14.03 14.98
N GLN A 175 -1.14 13.32 15.50
CA GLN A 175 -1.25 12.99 16.92
C GLN A 175 -1.13 11.47 17.09
N ARG A 176 -0.34 11.05 18.08
CA ARG A 176 -0.29 9.66 18.46
C ARG A 176 -1.59 9.27 19.14
N ASP A 177 -2.19 8.20 18.66
CA ASP A 177 -3.36 7.61 19.29
C ASP A 177 -2.93 6.48 20.25
N GLN A 178 -3.90 5.85 20.90
CA GLN A 178 -3.65 4.70 21.74
C GLN A 178 -3.03 3.56 20.91
N ASP A 179 -1.96 2.98 21.43
CA ASP A 179 -1.31 1.82 20.82
C ASP A 179 -2.27 0.63 20.79
N ILE A 180 -2.26 -0.09 19.69
CA ILE A 180 -3.10 -1.28 19.51
C ILE A 180 -2.34 -2.46 20.10
N PRO A 181 -2.90 -3.19 21.10
CA PRO A 181 -2.19 -4.22 21.84
C PRO A 181 -2.03 -5.54 21.06
N PHE A 182 -1.86 -5.45 19.75
CA PHE A 182 -1.64 -6.57 18.84
C PHE A 182 -0.54 -6.20 17.85
N GLY A 183 0.47 -7.06 17.72
CA GLY A 183 1.51 -6.92 16.70
C GLY A 183 1.01 -7.39 15.35
N HIS A 184 1.44 -6.72 14.30
CA HIS A 184 1.24 -7.20 12.94
C HIS A 184 2.56 -7.52 12.26
N ALA A 185 2.54 -8.49 11.35
CA ALA A 185 3.69 -8.85 10.56
C ALA A 185 4.15 -7.64 9.74
N ALA A 186 5.45 -7.33 9.78
CA ALA A 186 6.01 -6.18 9.10
C ALA A 186 5.70 -6.21 7.60
N GLY A 187 5.18 -5.11 7.07
CA GLY A 187 4.81 -4.98 5.66
C GLY A 187 3.51 -5.64 5.25
N SER A 188 2.77 -6.27 6.16
CA SER A 188 1.49 -6.92 5.84
C SER A 188 0.28 -5.99 5.86
N ALA A 189 0.37 -4.86 6.56
CA ALA A 189 -0.78 -4.01 6.82
C ALA A 189 -1.21 -3.19 5.59
N VAL A 190 -2.52 -3.03 5.46
CA VAL A 190 -3.19 -2.10 4.54
C VAL A 190 -4.26 -1.32 5.28
N ALA A 191 -4.48 -0.08 4.89
CA ALA A 191 -5.55 0.79 5.40
C ALA A 191 -6.59 1.02 4.31
N LEU A 192 -7.87 0.94 4.68
CA LEU A 192 -9.01 1.16 3.78
C LEU A 192 -10.06 2.02 4.49
N GLU A 193 -10.53 3.07 3.85
CA GLU A 193 -11.71 3.80 4.34
C GLU A 193 -12.96 2.98 4.06
N THR A 194 -13.57 2.45 5.12
CA THR A 194 -14.76 1.57 5.03
C THR A 194 -16.09 2.32 5.18
N ALA A 195 -16.06 3.48 5.81
CA ALA A 195 -17.16 4.46 5.79
C ALA A 195 -16.56 5.87 5.83
N PRO A 196 -17.29 6.92 5.51
CA PRO A 196 -16.78 8.28 5.57
C PRO A 196 -16.05 8.57 6.89
N GLU A 197 -14.79 8.98 6.81
CA GLU A 197 -13.91 9.26 7.95
C GLU A 197 -13.59 8.06 8.85
N ARG A 198 -13.91 6.85 8.46
CA ARG A 198 -13.60 5.63 9.23
C ARG A 198 -12.64 4.73 8.48
N MET A 199 -11.46 4.54 9.04
CA MET A 199 -10.47 3.59 8.57
C MET A 199 -10.66 2.23 9.21
N THR A 200 -10.55 1.18 8.41
CA THR A 200 -10.31 -0.18 8.86
C THR A 200 -8.94 -0.61 8.36
N PHE A 201 -8.16 -1.19 9.24
CA PHE A 201 -6.83 -1.72 8.93
C PHE A 201 -6.92 -3.24 8.86
N TYR A 202 -6.28 -3.82 7.83
CA TYR A 202 -6.18 -5.26 7.66
C TYR A 202 -4.71 -5.65 7.64
N TRP A 203 -4.33 -6.70 8.33
CA TRP A 203 -2.95 -7.17 8.40
C TRP A 203 -2.86 -8.66 8.70
N ALA A 204 -1.69 -9.27 8.49
CA ALA A 204 -1.37 -10.58 9.04
C ALA A 204 -0.94 -10.44 10.50
N ASP A 205 -1.59 -11.15 11.40
CA ASP A 205 -1.20 -11.22 12.81
C ASP A 205 0.20 -11.85 12.96
N GLU A 206 1.05 -11.23 13.75
CA GLU A 206 2.44 -11.65 13.89
C GLU A 206 2.59 -13.05 14.50
N GLY A 207 1.68 -13.44 15.39
CA GLY A 207 1.74 -14.70 16.12
C GLY A 207 1.12 -15.87 15.36
N THR A 208 0.00 -15.63 14.68
CA THR A 208 -0.80 -16.68 14.05
C THR A 208 -0.70 -16.70 12.53
N GLY A 209 -0.27 -15.62 11.92
CA GLY A 209 -0.31 -15.42 10.46
C GLY A 209 -1.74 -15.23 9.89
N GLY A 210 -2.76 -15.31 10.75
CA GLY A 210 -4.15 -15.06 10.33
C GLY A 210 -4.39 -13.60 9.97
N VAL A 211 -5.26 -13.35 9.00
CA VAL A 211 -5.67 -11.98 8.67
C VAL A 211 -6.58 -11.43 9.77
N VAL A 212 -6.31 -10.22 10.18
CA VAL A 212 -7.07 -9.49 11.22
C VAL A 212 -7.60 -8.20 10.61
N ALA A 213 -8.84 -7.85 10.95
CA ALA A 213 -9.42 -6.54 10.74
C ALA A 213 -9.44 -5.76 12.05
N TYR A 214 -9.01 -4.52 12.01
CA TYR A 214 -9.05 -3.60 13.15
C TYR A 214 -9.63 -2.25 12.75
N ARG A 215 -10.63 -1.81 13.48
CA ARG A 215 -11.19 -0.46 13.36
C ARG A 215 -11.00 0.27 14.68
N PRO A 216 -10.48 1.49 14.67
CA PRO A 216 -10.30 2.28 15.88
C PRO A 216 -11.59 2.37 16.71
N GLY A 217 -11.47 2.15 18.02
CA GLY A 217 -12.61 2.13 18.93
C GLY A 217 -13.38 0.80 18.99
N THR A 218 -12.93 -0.24 18.26
CA THR A 218 -13.52 -1.59 18.31
C THR A 218 -12.48 -2.65 18.67
N TRP A 219 -12.91 -3.88 18.88
CA TRP A 219 -12.01 -5.01 19.02
C TRP A 219 -11.49 -5.47 17.66
N ALA A 220 -10.27 -6.00 17.66
CA ALA A 220 -9.72 -6.68 16.50
C ALA A 220 -10.51 -7.97 16.20
N ILE A 221 -10.81 -8.19 14.93
CA ILE A 221 -11.60 -9.34 14.45
C ILE A 221 -10.68 -10.25 13.64
N SER A 222 -10.55 -11.50 14.07
CA SER A 222 -9.83 -12.50 13.30
C SER A 222 -10.67 -12.94 12.10
N LEU A 223 -10.08 -12.87 10.93
CA LEU A 223 -10.67 -13.29 9.66
C LEU A 223 -10.14 -14.66 9.20
N GLY A 224 -9.27 -15.30 9.99
CA GLY A 224 -8.62 -16.55 9.58
C GLY A 224 -7.63 -16.35 8.46
N GLY A 225 -7.48 -17.35 7.60
CA GLY A 225 -6.45 -17.37 6.56
C GLY A 225 -5.07 -17.72 7.13
N ALA A 226 -4.06 -17.75 6.27
CA ALA A 226 -2.65 -18.00 6.60
C ALA A 226 -1.77 -17.14 5.70
N ALA A 227 -1.77 -15.84 5.97
CA ALA A 227 -1.06 -14.86 5.16
C ALA A 227 0.45 -14.92 5.40
N SER A 228 1.23 -14.84 4.34
CA SER A 228 2.67 -14.62 4.42
C SER A 228 3.00 -13.15 4.75
N ASN A 229 4.27 -12.86 5.04
CA ASN A 229 4.75 -11.51 5.40
C ASN A 229 4.84 -10.58 4.18
N VAL A 230 3.74 -10.44 3.45
CA VAL A 230 3.59 -9.50 2.32
C VAL A 230 2.29 -8.71 2.52
N PRO A 231 2.10 -7.58 1.84
CA PRO A 231 0.90 -6.79 2.01
C PRO A 231 -0.37 -7.60 1.75
N VAL A 232 -1.34 -7.50 2.66
CA VAL A 232 -2.73 -7.86 2.38
C VAL A 232 -3.28 -6.81 1.44
N ALA A 233 -3.98 -7.22 0.40
CA ALA A 233 -4.73 -6.29 -0.44
C ALA A 233 -6.17 -6.16 0.07
N ALA A 234 -6.69 -4.94 0.11
CA ALA A 234 -8.05 -4.64 0.51
C ALA A 234 -8.68 -3.65 -0.48
N LEU A 235 -9.91 -3.90 -0.88
CA LEU A 235 -10.67 -3.07 -1.80
C LEU A 235 -12.14 -3.05 -1.40
N ARG A 236 -12.74 -1.87 -1.31
CA ARG A 236 -14.19 -1.74 -1.15
C ARG A 236 -14.86 -1.89 -2.51
N ALA A 237 -15.84 -2.77 -2.63
CA ALA A 237 -16.52 -3.05 -3.89
C ALA A 237 -18.00 -3.29 -3.66
N VAL A 238 -18.83 -3.00 -4.67
CA VAL A 238 -20.25 -3.38 -4.66
C VAL A 238 -20.36 -4.76 -5.30
N LEU A 239 -20.79 -5.76 -4.51
CA LEU A 239 -21.05 -7.12 -4.97
C LEU A 239 -22.54 -7.40 -4.82
N ASP A 240 -23.22 -7.67 -5.93
CA ASP A 240 -24.68 -7.95 -5.96
C ASP A 240 -25.54 -6.88 -5.26
N GLY A 241 -25.11 -5.62 -5.37
CA GLY A 241 -25.79 -4.49 -4.72
C GLY A 241 -25.40 -4.26 -3.25
N TYR A 242 -24.57 -5.11 -2.67
CA TYR A 242 -24.08 -4.96 -1.30
C TYR A 242 -22.70 -4.29 -1.28
N ASP A 243 -22.50 -3.40 -0.31
CA ASP A 243 -21.21 -2.81 -0.02
C ASP A 243 -20.33 -3.84 0.69
N CYS A 244 -19.26 -4.27 0.02
CA CYS A 244 -18.38 -5.32 0.48
C CYS A 244 -16.92 -4.86 0.54
N THR A 245 -16.17 -5.42 1.46
CA THR A 245 -14.71 -5.38 1.47
C THR A 245 -14.18 -6.68 0.88
N VAL A 246 -13.46 -6.56 -0.22
CA VAL A 246 -12.73 -7.66 -0.86
C VAL A 246 -11.30 -7.66 -0.33
N LEU A 247 -10.83 -8.83 0.07
CA LEU A 247 -9.51 -9.05 0.63
C LEU A 247 -8.76 -10.09 -0.20
N ALA A 248 -7.46 -9.88 -0.39
CA ALA A 248 -6.59 -10.89 -0.95
C ALA A 248 -5.28 -10.96 -0.18
N HIS A 249 -4.75 -12.18 -0.02
CA HIS A 249 -3.42 -12.38 0.55
C HIS A 249 -2.67 -13.50 -0.16
N ARG A 250 -1.36 -13.49 -0.04
CA ARG A 250 -0.51 -14.60 -0.42
C ARG A 250 -0.37 -15.54 0.78
N GLY A 251 -0.63 -16.83 0.58
CA GLY A 251 -0.32 -17.88 1.54
C GLY A 251 1.18 -18.17 1.65
N HIS A 252 1.57 -18.95 2.65
CA HIS A 252 2.97 -19.38 2.81
C HIS A 252 3.44 -20.31 1.67
N ASP A 253 2.51 -21.00 1.04
CA ASP A 253 2.72 -21.85 -0.15
C ASP A 253 2.82 -21.07 -1.46
N GLY A 254 2.66 -19.75 -1.41
CA GLY A 254 2.65 -18.87 -2.59
C GLY A 254 1.28 -18.67 -3.22
N GLN A 255 0.27 -19.46 -2.85
CA GLN A 255 -1.08 -19.38 -3.41
C GLN A 255 -1.78 -18.08 -3.00
N VAL A 256 -2.49 -17.48 -3.95
CA VAL A 256 -3.29 -16.28 -3.69
C VAL A 256 -4.69 -16.69 -3.25
N MET A 257 -5.07 -16.22 -2.06
CA MET A 257 -6.39 -16.43 -1.46
C MET A 257 -7.21 -15.14 -1.58
N LEU A 258 -8.48 -15.29 -1.89
CA LEU A 258 -9.46 -14.21 -2.06
C LEU A 258 -10.64 -14.43 -1.13
N ALA A 259 -11.14 -13.37 -0.52
CA ALA A 259 -12.35 -13.38 0.31
C ALA A 259 -13.11 -12.06 0.20
N ALA A 260 -14.37 -12.06 0.62
CA ALA A 260 -15.16 -10.85 0.80
C ALA A 260 -16.01 -10.96 2.07
N CYS A 261 -16.28 -9.81 2.68
CA CYS A 261 -17.29 -9.65 3.73
C CYS A 261 -18.10 -8.38 3.46
N GLY A 262 -19.24 -8.24 4.10
CA GLY A 262 -19.92 -6.95 4.14
C GLY A 262 -19.00 -5.90 4.76
N THR A 263 -18.93 -4.72 4.14
CA THR A 263 -18.10 -3.62 4.67
C THR A 263 -18.57 -3.26 6.07
N GLU A 264 -17.62 -3.18 7.00
CA GLU A 264 -17.85 -2.97 8.45
C GLU A 264 -18.65 -4.09 9.15
N ASN A 265 -18.81 -5.23 8.50
CA ASN A 265 -19.44 -6.44 9.05
C ASN A 265 -18.46 -7.63 9.07
N GLU A 266 -17.21 -7.38 9.38
CA GLU A 266 -16.15 -8.39 9.45
C GLU A 266 -16.48 -9.51 10.46
N GLY A 267 -17.25 -9.17 11.50
CA GLY A 267 -17.72 -10.14 12.52
C GLY A 267 -18.66 -11.23 11.96
N GLY A 268 -19.23 -11.03 10.77
CA GLY A 268 -19.97 -12.07 10.04
C GLY A 268 -19.07 -13.17 9.47
N GLY A 269 -17.75 -12.98 9.56
CA GLY A 269 -16.74 -13.90 9.03
C GLY A 269 -16.48 -13.71 7.54
N VAL A 270 -15.41 -14.36 7.08
CA VAL A 270 -15.02 -14.40 5.67
C VAL A 270 -14.75 -15.84 5.26
N TRP A 271 -14.96 -16.13 3.98
CA TRP A 271 -14.63 -17.41 3.38
C TRP A 271 -13.48 -17.23 2.40
N TRP A 272 -12.31 -17.73 2.76
CA TRP A 272 -11.14 -17.70 1.90
C TRP A 272 -11.21 -18.78 0.83
N SER A 273 -11.14 -18.36 -0.43
CA SER A 273 -11.14 -19.23 -1.58
C SER A 273 -9.82 -19.09 -2.35
N PRO A 274 -9.19 -20.19 -2.78
CA PRO A 274 -8.02 -20.12 -3.61
C PRO A 274 -8.39 -19.58 -5.00
N THR A 275 -7.55 -18.71 -5.54
CA THR A 275 -7.73 -18.19 -6.91
C THR A 275 -7.20 -19.13 -7.98
N GLY A 276 -6.38 -20.13 -7.58
CA GLY A 276 -5.63 -20.98 -8.49
C GLY A 276 -4.32 -20.35 -8.98
N GLU A 277 -4.00 -19.13 -8.52
CA GLU A 277 -2.80 -18.41 -8.91
C GLU A 277 -1.77 -18.41 -7.78
N ASN A 278 -0.49 -18.52 -8.16
CA ASN A 278 0.64 -18.32 -7.28
C ASN A 278 1.32 -16.99 -7.58
N CYS A 279 1.83 -16.31 -6.56
CA CYS A 279 2.54 -15.06 -6.73
C CYS A 279 3.86 -14.99 -5.97
N ALA A 280 4.83 -14.29 -6.57
CA ALA A 280 6.15 -14.07 -5.98
C ALA A 280 6.12 -13.02 -4.84
N GLY A 281 5.17 -12.09 -4.88
CA GLY A 281 5.00 -11.00 -3.91
C GLY A 281 3.57 -10.91 -3.39
N GLY A 282 3.18 -9.76 -2.87
CA GLY A 282 1.79 -9.51 -2.48
C GLY A 282 0.88 -9.32 -3.70
N PRO A 283 -0.38 -9.80 -3.66
CA PRO A 283 -1.38 -9.46 -4.66
C PRO A 283 -1.80 -7.99 -4.55
N ALA A 284 -2.37 -7.45 -5.61
CA ALA A 284 -2.97 -6.13 -5.63
C ALA A 284 -4.42 -6.19 -6.11
N LEU A 285 -5.29 -5.38 -5.53
CA LEU A 285 -6.69 -5.24 -5.90
C LEU A 285 -6.96 -3.81 -6.39
N ALA A 286 -7.74 -3.68 -7.43
CA ALA A 286 -8.18 -2.40 -7.98
C ALA A 286 -9.57 -2.55 -8.63
N HIS A 287 -10.17 -1.43 -9.03
CA HIS A 287 -11.33 -1.44 -9.93
C HIS A 287 -10.89 -1.18 -11.38
N ASP A 288 -11.55 -1.82 -12.32
CA ASP A 288 -11.54 -1.35 -13.70
C ASP A 288 -12.55 -0.19 -13.88
N VAL A 289 -12.61 0.36 -15.08
CA VAL A 289 -13.51 1.48 -15.39
C VAL A 289 -15.02 1.16 -15.26
N TYR A 290 -15.36 -0.11 -15.18
CA TYR A 290 -16.73 -0.59 -14.98
C TYR A 290 -17.02 -0.93 -13.51
N GLY A 291 -16.08 -0.67 -12.60
CA GLY A 291 -16.21 -1.00 -11.18
C GLY A 291 -16.01 -2.49 -10.85
N ARG A 292 -15.57 -3.32 -11.80
CA ARG A 292 -15.27 -4.74 -11.52
C ARG A 292 -13.97 -4.86 -10.74
N VAL A 293 -13.92 -5.80 -9.83
CA VAL A 293 -12.69 -6.13 -9.10
C VAL A 293 -11.65 -6.71 -10.06
N VAL A 294 -10.46 -6.17 -9.99
CA VAL A 294 -9.27 -6.64 -10.72
C VAL A 294 -8.24 -7.11 -9.70
N LEU A 295 -7.81 -8.35 -9.85
CA LEU A 295 -6.67 -8.92 -9.14
C LEU A 295 -5.45 -8.88 -10.05
N ALA A 296 -4.36 -8.28 -9.58
CA ALA A 296 -3.08 -8.25 -10.26
C ALA A 296 -1.99 -8.85 -9.38
N LEU A 297 -1.10 -9.64 -9.97
CA LEU A 297 -0.01 -10.29 -9.27
C LEU A 297 1.20 -10.49 -10.18
N ILE A 298 2.38 -10.59 -9.60
CA ILE A 298 3.57 -11.08 -10.30
C ILE A 298 3.67 -12.57 -10.05
N GLY A 299 3.51 -13.37 -11.09
CA GLY A 299 3.61 -14.81 -11.02
C GLY A 299 5.03 -15.30 -10.69
N GLU A 300 5.17 -16.57 -10.41
CA GLU A 300 6.48 -17.22 -10.19
C GLU A 300 7.37 -17.17 -11.44
N ASP A 301 6.76 -17.02 -12.62
CA ASP A 301 7.42 -16.80 -13.90
C ASP A 301 7.97 -15.36 -14.08
N GLY A 302 7.75 -14.48 -13.07
CA GLY A 302 8.15 -13.07 -13.10
C GLY A 302 7.27 -12.18 -13.99
N ALA A 303 6.21 -12.72 -14.61
CA ALA A 303 5.30 -11.95 -15.43
C ALA A 303 4.16 -11.34 -14.61
N LEU A 304 3.55 -10.29 -15.12
CA LEU A 304 2.31 -9.74 -14.58
C LEU A 304 1.14 -10.61 -15.04
N HIS A 305 0.35 -11.07 -14.10
CA HIS A 305 -0.92 -11.77 -14.33
C HIS A 305 -2.06 -10.89 -13.82
N VAL A 306 -3.15 -10.86 -14.59
CA VAL A 306 -4.33 -10.06 -14.27
C VAL A 306 -5.59 -10.92 -14.42
N ALA A 307 -6.40 -10.97 -13.37
CA ALA A 307 -7.72 -11.58 -13.40
C ALA A 307 -8.79 -10.52 -13.09
N ARG A 308 -9.96 -10.63 -13.72
CA ARG A 308 -11.08 -9.72 -13.49
C ARG A 308 -12.28 -10.46 -12.93
N GLN A 309 -13.06 -9.75 -12.13
CA GLN A 309 -14.37 -10.22 -11.70
C GLN A 309 -15.23 -10.51 -12.93
N ARG A 310 -15.88 -11.67 -12.93
CA ARG A 310 -16.87 -12.03 -13.95
C ARG A 310 -18.05 -11.07 -13.92
N ARG A 311 -18.78 -11.01 -15.01
CA ARG A 311 -20.01 -10.18 -15.10
C ARG A 311 -21.20 -10.81 -14.39
N GLU A 312 -21.08 -12.07 -13.99
CA GLU A 312 -22.05 -12.82 -13.22
C GLU A 312 -22.05 -12.33 -11.77
N PRO A 313 -23.17 -12.52 -11.02
CA PRO A 313 -23.22 -12.19 -9.60
C PRO A 313 -22.09 -12.82 -8.78
N GLY A 314 -21.64 -12.12 -7.75
CA GLY A 314 -20.60 -12.59 -6.83
C GLY A 314 -19.19 -12.11 -7.15
N LEU A 315 -18.20 -12.76 -6.52
CA LEU A 315 -16.78 -12.42 -6.61
C LEU A 315 -15.97 -13.42 -7.46
N ALA A 316 -16.61 -14.20 -8.31
CA ALA A 316 -15.86 -15.13 -9.17
C ALA A 316 -14.96 -14.37 -10.15
N LEU A 317 -13.70 -14.78 -10.27
CA LEU A 317 -12.76 -14.19 -11.22
C LEU A 317 -12.77 -14.97 -12.54
N GLU A 318 -12.49 -14.27 -13.65
CA GLU A 318 -12.09 -14.88 -14.91
C GLU A 318 -10.71 -15.54 -14.72
N PRO A 319 -10.33 -16.53 -15.55
CA PRO A 319 -8.95 -17.01 -15.57
C PRO A 319 -7.97 -15.85 -15.77
N SER A 320 -6.84 -15.89 -15.08
CA SER A 320 -5.85 -14.83 -15.23
C SER A 320 -5.26 -14.82 -16.65
N VAL A 321 -4.93 -13.62 -17.08
CA VAL A 321 -4.22 -13.39 -18.35
C VAL A 321 -2.81 -12.93 -18.01
N ARG A 322 -1.82 -13.59 -18.60
CA ARG A 322 -0.44 -13.11 -18.60
C ARG A 322 -0.33 -11.92 -19.55
N VAL A 323 0.17 -10.79 -19.05
CA VAL A 323 0.25 -9.52 -19.80
C VAL A 323 1.70 -9.06 -19.97
#